data_74b482d374bc7cfe677ccd6e832dc4bb
#
_entry.id   74b482d374bc7cfe677ccd6e832dc4bb
#
_cell.length_a   1.000
_cell.length_b   1.000
_cell.length_c   1.000
_cell.angle_alpha   90.00
_cell.angle_beta   90.00
_cell.angle_gamma   90.00
#
_symmetry.space_group_name_H-M   'P 1'
#
loop_
_entity.id
_entity.type
_entity.pdbx_description
1 polymer ?
#
loop_
_entity_poly.entity_id
_entity_poly.type
_entity_poly.pdbx_seq_one_letter_code
_entity_poly.pdbx_strand_id
1 'polypeptide(L)'
;MIDVYPGDGDWTRLFSDIVGSEGRVYSFVPAEVAHFKNDPVGLMRTLAKEPGRENVEAASADLVAMPEVTQAADVLWLHLFYHDLHTALIQKKGATAADFNRAVYKRLKPGGSYVIVDHAAAAGSGTSDLSRCIGSTAFVREEVEAAGFVLDAESTVLVNNDDPHSIKVFDPATKGETDRFAFRFVKP
;
A
#
# COMPACT_ATOMS: atom_id res chain seq x y z
N MET A 1 -0.18 5.99 -12.28
CA MET A 1 0.12 5.66 -10.88
C MET A 1 -0.03 4.16 -10.63
N ILE A 2 0.45 3.66 -9.50
CA ILE A 2 0.32 2.25 -9.10
C ILE A 2 -0.48 2.19 -7.78
N ASP A 3 -1.56 1.41 -7.76
CA ASP A 3 -2.36 1.11 -6.58
C ASP A 3 -2.07 -0.33 -6.15
N VAL A 4 -1.37 -0.50 -5.03
CA VAL A 4 -0.89 -1.80 -4.54
C VAL A 4 -1.87 -2.38 -3.54
N TYR A 5 -2.31 -3.62 -3.77
CA TYR A 5 -3.32 -4.31 -2.99
C TYR A 5 -4.63 -3.53 -2.89
N PRO A 6 -5.30 -3.30 -4.02
CA PRO A 6 -6.43 -2.36 -4.16
C PRO A 6 -7.70 -2.77 -3.41
N GLY A 7 -7.74 -3.94 -2.74
CA GLY A 7 -8.94 -4.43 -2.06
C GLY A 7 -10.12 -4.58 -3.02
N ASP A 8 -11.24 -3.95 -2.69
CA ASP A 8 -12.46 -3.95 -3.52
C ASP A 8 -12.41 -2.93 -4.68
N GLY A 9 -11.30 -2.20 -4.83
CA GLY A 9 -11.03 -1.30 -5.94
C GLY A 9 -11.58 0.12 -5.79
N ASP A 10 -12.01 0.53 -4.61
CA ASP A 10 -12.55 1.88 -4.38
C ASP A 10 -11.50 2.96 -4.67
N TRP A 11 -10.27 2.76 -4.19
CA TRP A 11 -9.16 3.66 -4.50
C TRP A 11 -8.80 3.63 -5.99
N THR A 12 -8.77 2.46 -6.60
CA THR A 12 -8.54 2.33 -8.06
C THR A 12 -9.56 3.14 -8.85
N ARG A 13 -10.87 3.08 -8.51
CA ARG A 13 -11.92 3.88 -9.17
C ARG A 13 -11.68 5.36 -9.00
N LEU A 14 -11.44 5.80 -7.76
CA LEU A 14 -11.16 7.21 -7.47
C LEU A 14 -9.94 7.72 -8.24
N PHE A 15 -8.86 6.95 -8.25
CA PHE A 15 -7.65 7.34 -8.97
C PHE A 15 -7.85 7.35 -10.47
N SER A 16 -8.63 6.43 -11.02
CA SER A 16 -9.00 6.43 -12.43
C SER A 16 -9.72 7.72 -12.83
N ASP A 17 -10.65 8.20 -11.98
CA ASP A 17 -11.35 9.46 -12.20
C ASP A 17 -10.41 10.68 -12.11
N ILE A 18 -9.48 10.66 -11.14
CA ILE A 18 -8.54 11.77 -10.92
C ILE A 18 -7.52 11.90 -12.05
N VAL A 19 -6.94 10.79 -12.52
CA VAL A 19 -5.90 10.83 -13.56
C VAL A 19 -6.48 11.06 -14.96
N GLY A 20 -7.77 10.80 -15.15
CA GLY A 20 -8.49 11.01 -16.41
C GLY A 20 -8.00 10.12 -17.55
N SER A 21 -8.45 10.41 -18.76
CA SER A 21 -8.19 9.58 -19.96
C SER A 21 -6.71 9.51 -20.37
N GLU A 22 -5.94 10.55 -20.07
CA GLU A 22 -4.53 10.63 -20.41
C GLU A 22 -3.62 9.96 -19.38
N GLY A 23 -4.15 9.70 -18.18
CA GLY A 23 -3.43 9.01 -17.12
C GLY A 23 -3.60 7.50 -17.17
N ARG A 24 -2.84 6.78 -16.31
CA ARG A 24 -2.94 5.32 -16.15
C ARG A 24 -2.93 4.95 -14.68
N VAL A 25 -3.79 4.00 -14.30
CA VAL A 25 -3.80 3.37 -12.98
C VAL A 25 -3.49 1.88 -13.16
N TYR A 26 -2.37 1.46 -12.62
CA TYR A 26 -2.02 0.04 -12.51
C TYR A 26 -2.54 -0.47 -11.18
N SER A 27 -3.61 -1.26 -11.23
CA SER A 27 -4.20 -1.91 -10.06
C SER A 27 -3.45 -3.22 -9.83
N PHE A 28 -2.47 -3.20 -8.92
CA PHE A 28 -1.52 -4.29 -8.72
C PHE A 28 -1.91 -5.17 -7.53
N VAL A 29 -2.24 -6.43 -7.81
CA VAL A 29 -2.48 -7.46 -6.80
C VAL A 29 -1.25 -8.34 -6.68
N PRO A 30 -0.52 -8.32 -5.55
CA PRO A 30 0.61 -9.21 -5.34
C PRO A 30 0.20 -10.68 -5.42
N ALA A 31 1.02 -11.51 -6.07
CA ALA A 31 0.76 -12.93 -6.24
C ALA A 31 0.65 -13.67 -4.90
N GLU A 32 1.33 -13.18 -3.88
CA GLU A 32 1.30 -13.72 -2.51
C GLU A 32 -0.10 -13.69 -1.89
N VAL A 33 -0.95 -12.75 -2.30
CA VAL A 33 -2.34 -12.56 -1.81
C VAL A 33 -3.41 -12.86 -2.87
N ALA A 34 -3.00 -13.19 -4.08
CA ALA A 34 -3.94 -13.47 -5.20
C ALA A 34 -4.86 -14.69 -4.96
N HIS A 35 -4.50 -15.56 -4.02
CA HIS A 35 -5.26 -16.76 -3.67
C HIS A 35 -6.40 -16.52 -2.65
N PHE A 36 -6.61 -15.29 -2.21
CA PHE A 36 -7.68 -14.98 -1.27
C PHE A 36 -9.05 -15.27 -1.89
N LYS A 37 -10.00 -15.70 -1.05
CA LYS A 37 -11.31 -16.22 -1.48
C LYS A 37 -12.15 -15.25 -2.30
N ASN A 38 -11.93 -13.96 -2.16
CA ASN A 38 -12.63 -12.91 -2.92
C ASN A 38 -12.06 -12.70 -4.33
N ASP A 39 -11.10 -13.51 -4.79
CA ASP A 39 -10.46 -13.39 -6.10
C ASP A 39 -10.06 -11.93 -6.42
N PRO A 40 -9.12 -11.35 -5.69
CA PRO A 40 -8.79 -9.92 -5.86
C PRO A 40 -8.28 -9.59 -7.26
N VAL A 41 -7.64 -10.54 -7.95
CA VAL A 41 -7.19 -10.35 -9.34
C VAL A 41 -8.38 -10.28 -10.30
N GLY A 42 -9.35 -11.19 -10.14
CA GLY A 42 -10.57 -11.22 -10.95
C GLY A 42 -11.42 -9.98 -10.73
N LEU A 43 -11.51 -9.48 -9.50
CA LEU A 43 -12.20 -8.22 -9.18
C LEU A 43 -11.59 -7.06 -9.95
N MET A 44 -10.25 -6.89 -9.94
CA MET A 44 -9.59 -5.80 -10.64
C MET A 44 -9.67 -5.93 -12.17
N ARG A 45 -9.65 -7.16 -12.70
CA ARG A 45 -9.89 -7.41 -14.12
C ARG A 45 -11.32 -7.07 -14.54
N THR A 46 -12.29 -7.24 -13.65
CA THR A 46 -13.68 -6.86 -13.88
C THR A 46 -13.82 -5.36 -13.84
N LEU A 47 -13.25 -4.69 -12.82
CA LEU A 47 -13.24 -3.24 -12.69
C LEU A 47 -12.64 -2.57 -13.93
N ALA A 48 -11.51 -3.06 -14.43
CA ALA A 48 -10.85 -2.52 -15.63
C ALA A 48 -11.71 -2.62 -16.93
N LYS A 49 -12.82 -3.36 -16.90
CA LYS A 49 -13.79 -3.46 -18.01
C LYS A 49 -15.04 -2.61 -17.82
N GLU A 50 -15.18 -1.96 -16.67
CA GLU A 50 -16.29 -1.05 -16.42
C GLU A 50 -16.20 0.15 -17.39
N PRO A 51 -17.34 0.68 -17.89
CA PRO A 51 -17.34 1.89 -18.72
C PRO A 51 -16.65 3.05 -18.01
N GLY A 52 -15.79 3.76 -18.73
CA GLY A 52 -15.01 4.88 -18.18
C GLY A 52 -13.77 4.48 -17.39
N ARG A 53 -13.35 3.19 -17.45
CA ARG A 53 -12.16 2.64 -16.77
C ARG A 53 -11.09 2.15 -17.77
N GLU A 54 -11.12 2.65 -19.00
CA GLU A 54 -10.16 2.28 -20.07
C GLU A 54 -8.71 2.67 -19.72
N ASN A 55 -8.53 3.52 -18.70
CA ASN A 55 -7.25 3.94 -18.14
C ASN A 55 -6.76 3.06 -16.98
N VAL A 56 -7.53 2.00 -16.62
CA VAL A 56 -7.16 1.05 -15.56
C VAL A 56 -6.59 -0.22 -16.16
N GLU A 57 -5.45 -0.67 -15.63
CA GLU A 57 -4.82 -1.94 -15.97
C GLU A 57 -4.66 -2.80 -14.72
N ALA A 58 -5.30 -3.99 -14.72
CA ALA A 58 -5.18 -4.95 -13.65
C ALA A 58 -3.94 -5.84 -13.86
N ALA A 59 -3.04 -5.85 -12.89
CA ALA A 59 -1.79 -6.60 -12.94
C ALA A 59 -1.63 -7.49 -11.70
N SER A 60 -0.96 -8.64 -11.89
CA SER A 60 -0.55 -9.50 -10.79
C SER A 60 0.81 -10.11 -11.10
N ALA A 61 1.72 -10.02 -10.15
CA ALA A 61 3.07 -10.59 -10.17
C ALA A 61 3.56 -10.75 -8.72
N ASP A 62 4.71 -11.38 -8.53
CA ASP A 62 5.36 -11.40 -7.22
C ASP A 62 5.57 -9.97 -6.72
N LEU A 63 5.39 -9.75 -5.43
CA LEU A 63 5.40 -8.43 -4.80
C LEU A 63 6.63 -7.59 -5.17
N VAL A 64 7.81 -8.21 -5.21
CA VAL A 64 9.07 -7.54 -5.54
C VAL A 64 9.35 -7.46 -7.05
N ALA A 65 8.64 -8.25 -7.84
CA ALA A 65 8.74 -8.28 -9.29
C ALA A 65 7.61 -7.45 -9.95
N MET A 66 7.17 -6.37 -9.29
CA MET A 66 6.09 -5.51 -9.78
C MET A 66 6.09 -5.42 -11.31
N PRO A 67 4.92 -5.48 -11.96
CA PRO A 67 4.81 -5.42 -13.41
C PRO A 67 5.61 -4.26 -13.98
N GLU A 68 6.24 -4.48 -15.11
CA GLU A 68 6.83 -3.38 -15.86
C GLU A 68 5.71 -2.46 -16.32
N VAL A 69 5.74 -1.24 -15.84
CA VAL A 69 4.89 -0.16 -16.34
C VAL A 69 5.61 0.47 -17.54
N THR A 70 4.88 0.83 -18.57
CA THR A 70 5.44 1.41 -19.81
C THR A 70 6.22 2.71 -19.54
N GLN A 71 5.89 3.40 -18.44
CA GLN A 71 6.60 4.58 -17.95
C GLN A 71 6.68 4.51 -16.43
N ALA A 72 7.78 5.02 -15.85
CA ALA A 72 7.90 5.14 -14.41
C ALA A 72 6.72 5.95 -13.83
N ALA A 73 6.19 5.50 -12.69
CA ALA A 73 4.99 6.08 -12.10
C ALA A 73 5.28 7.40 -11.37
N ASP A 74 4.29 8.30 -11.37
CA ASP A 74 4.34 9.53 -10.57
C ASP A 74 4.00 9.25 -9.11
N VAL A 75 3.08 8.30 -8.87
CA VAL A 75 2.59 7.96 -7.51
C VAL A 75 2.49 6.44 -7.39
N LEU A 76 2.96 5.91 -6.26
CA LEU A 76 2.59 4.60 -5.77
C LEU A 76 1.81 4.78 -4.46
N TRP A 77 0.64 4.16 -4.41
CA TRP A 77 -0.27 4.17 -3.28
C TRP A 77 -0.28 2.79 -2.61
N LEU A 78 -0.11 2.77 -1.29
CA LEU A 78 -0.17 1.58 -0.47
C LEU A 78 -1.08 1.84 0.74
N HIS A 79 -2.21 1.14 0.79
CA HIS A 79 -3.24 1.33 1.82
C HIS A 79 -3.50 0.04 2.58
N LEU A 80 -3.26 0.07 3.89
CA LEU A 80 -3.51 -1.05 4.81
C LEU A 80 -2.82 -2.37 4.38
N PHE A 81 -1.58 -2.27 3.91
CA PHE A 81 -0.81 -3.43 3.46
C PHE A 81 0.66 -3.40 3.86
N TYR A 82 1.20 -2.26 4.32
CA TYR A 82 2.62 -2.19 4.69
C TYR A 82 2.97 -3.17 5.83
N HIS A 83 2.06 -3.34 6.78
CA HIS A 83 2.22 -4.30 7.87
C HIS A 83 2.32 -5.76 7.38
N ASP A 84 1.63 -6.11 6.30
CA ASP A 84 1.68 -7.47 5.73
C ASP A 84 3.07 -7.86 5.21
N LEU A 85 3.92 -6.87 4.86
CA LEU A 85 5.31 -7.11 4.46
C LEU A 85 6.13 -7.82 5.55
N HIS A 86 5.71 -7.70 6.81
CA HIS A 86 6.36 -8.31 7.97
C HIS A 86 5.69 -9.62 8.41
N THR A 87 4.60 -10.02 7.76
CA THR A 87 3.91 -11.28 8.07
C THR A 87 4.58 -12.48 7.42
N ALA A 88 4.32 -13.66 7.99
CA ALA A 88 4.75 -14.91 7.39
C ALA A 88 4.14 -15.15 5.98
N LEU A 89 3.04 -14.47 5.65
CA LEU A 89 2.41 -14.53 4.34
C LEU A 89 3.38 -14.10 3.24
N ILE A 90 4.07 -13.00 3.46
CA ILE A 90 5.04 -12.42 2.50
C ILE A 90 6.43 -13.05 2.70
N GLN A 91 6.92 -13.13 3.94
CA GLN A 91 8.29 -13.58 4.23
C GLN A 91 8.57 -15.03 3.82
N LYS A 92 7.57 -15.93 3.91
CA LYS A 92 7.72 -17.33 3.43
C LYS A 92 7.95 -17.43 1.92
N LYS A 93 7.64 -16.39 1.17
CA LYS A 93 7.94 -16.30 -0.27
C LYS A 93 9.32 -15.69 -0.55
N GLY A 94 10.09 -15.38 0.49
CA GLY A 94 11.44 -14.82 0.39
C GLY A 94 11.49 -13.31 0.13
N ALA A 95 10.36 -12.61 0.13
CA ALA A 95 10.31 -11.16 0.02
C ALA A 95 10.42 -10.51 1.40
N THR A 96 11.09 -9.35 1.45
CA THR A 96 11.19 -8.50 2.65
C THR A 96 10.63 -7.11 2.38
N ALA A 97 10.31 -6.35 3.44
CA ALA A 97 9.92 -4.95 3.30
C ALA A 97 11.00 -4.12 2.59
N ALA A 98 12.28 -4.40 2.88
CA ALA A 98 13.41 -3.74 2.20
C ALA A 98 13.45 -4.06 0.69
N ASP A 99 13.16 -5.30 0.28
CA ASP A 99 13.08 -5.67 -1.14
C ASP A 99 11.93 -4.96 -1.83
N PHE A 100 10.78 -4.92 -1.17
CA PHE A 100 9.61 -4.21 -1.68
C PHE A 100 9.87 -2.71 -1.83
N ASN A 101 10.40 -2.04 -0.79
CA ASN A 101 10.70 -0.61 -0.86
C ASN A 101 11.72 -0.30 -1.98
N ARG A 102 12.72 -1.16 -2.22
CA ARG A 102 13.63 -1.03 -3.36
C ARG A 102 12.92 -1.22 -4.71
N ALA A 103 11.95 -2.15 -4.79
CA ALA A 103 11.16 -2.34 -6.00
C ALA A 103 10.30 -1.10 -6.28
N VAL A 104 9.65 -0.54 -5.26
CA VAL A 104 8.90 0.74 -5.34
C VAL A 104 9.80 1.87 -5.85
N TYR A 105 11.00 2.00 -5.27
CA TYR A 105 11.96 3.03 -5.68
C TYR A 105 12.30 2.95 -7.16
N LYS A 106 12.48 1.74 -7.70
CA LYS A 106 12.76 1.53 -9.13
C LYS A 106 11.58 1.89 -10.03
N ARG A 107 10.33 1.75 -9.55
CA ARG A 107 9.11 2.01 -10.33
C ARG A 107 8.68 3.47 -10.36
N LEU A 108 9.18 4.29 -9.43
CA LEU A 108 8.85 5.71 -9.37
C LEU A 108 9.85 6.55 -10.17
N LYS A 109 9.34 7.63 -10.76
CA LYS A 109 10.16 8.71 -11.35
C LYS A 109 10.96 9.43 -10.26
N PRO A 110 12.10 10.09 -10.58
CA PRO A 110 12.62 11.16 -9.73
C PRO A 110 11.52 12.18 -9.46
N GLY A 111 11.36 12.62 -8.20
CA GLY A 111 10.25 13.46 -7.75
C GLY A 111 8.91 12.70 -7.55
N GLY A 112 8.84 11.42 -7.87
CA GLY A 112 7.64 10.61 -7.67
C GLY A 112 7.36 10.31 -6.20
N SER A 113 6.08 10.16 -5.86
CA SER A 113 5.59 10.00 -4.49
C SER A 113 5.27 8.54 -4.16
N TYR A 114 5.75 8.08 -3.02
CA TYR A 114 5.32 6.85 -2.37
C TYR A 114 4.44 7.21 -1.17
N VAL A 115 3.15 6.93 -1.26
CA VAL A 115 2.18 7.22 -0.21
C VAL A 115 1.81 5.94 0.53
N ILE A 116 1.95 5.95 1.84
CA ILE A 116 1.63 4.84 2.74
C ILE A 116 0.58 5.30 3.73
N VAL A 117 -0.53 4.60 3.77
CA VAL A 117 -1.55 4.73 4.81
C VAL A 117 -1.68 3.37 5.49
N ASP A 118 -1.46 3.31 6.80
CA ASP A 118 -1.62 2.07 7.54
C ASP A 118 -2.06 2.34 8.98
N HIS A 119 -2.47 1.29 9.68
CA HIS A 119 -2.84 1.38 11.09
C HIS A 119 -1.63 1.78 11.93
N ALA A 120 -1.85 2.62 12.92
CA ALA A 120 -0.86 2.89 13.94
C ALA A 120 -0.93 1.84 15.06
N ALA A 121 0.24 1.50 15.60
CA ALA A 121 0.37 0.66 16.79
C ALA A 121 1.14 1.41 17.90
N ALA A 122 1.18 0.84 19.09
CA ALA A 122 1.83 1.46 20.24
C ALA A 122 3.31 1.80 19.92
N ALA A 123 3.76 2.96 20.37
CA ALA A 123 5.13 3.39 20.18
C ALA A 123 6.12 2.34 20.70
N GLY A 124 7.13 2.00 19.88
CA GLY A 124 8.16 1.02 20.22
C GLY A 124 7.78 -0.45 20.06
N SER A 125 6.56 -0.78 19.61
CA SER A 125 6.14 -2.17 19.40
C SER A 125 6.87 -2.85 18.22
N GLY A 126 7.44 -2.09 17.28
CA GLY A 126 8.11 -2.64 16.12
C GLY A 126 7.22 -3.61 15.35
N THR A 127 7.71 -4.81 15.07
CA THR A 127 6.94 -5.88 14.43
C THR A 127 6.39 -6.90 15.42
N SER A 128 6.40 -6.62 16.72
CA SER A 128 6.01 -7.59 17.76
C SER A 128 4.51 -7.85 17.81
N ASP A 129 3.69 -6.91 17.33
CA ASP A 129 2.24 -7.08 17.27
C ASP A 129 1.66 -6.72 15.89
N LEU A 130 1.82 -7.65 14.95
CA LEU A 130 1.26 -7.53 13.60
C LEU A 130 -0.28 -7.58 13.56
N SER A 131 -0.95 -7.91 14.68
CA SER A 131 -2.41 -7.86 14.77
C SER A 131 -2.96 -6.43 14.83
N ARG A 132 -2.08 -5.47 15.09
CA ARG A 132 -2.35 -4.03 15.09
C ARG A 132 -1.60 -3.28 13.99
N CYS A 133 -0.93 -4.05 13.12
CA CYS A 133 -0.03 -3.46 12.14
C CYS A 133 1.21 -2.84 12.78
N ILE A 134 2.20 -2.48 12.02
CA ILE A 134 3.56 -2.22 12.47
C ILE A 134 3.59 -1.14 13.55
N GLY A 135 4.27 -1.46 14.62
CA GLY A 135 4.54 -0.48 15.67
C GLY A 135 5.34 0.68 15.17
N SER A 136 5.24 1.73 15.80
CA SER A 136 5.65 3.11 15.61
C SER A 136 5.87 3.53 14.15
N THR A 137 5.27 4.63 13.80
CA THR A 137 5.49 5.37 12.55
C THR A 137 6.97 5.60 12.24
N ALA A 138 7.83 5.70 13.27
CA ALA A 138 9.29 5.79 13.14
C ALA A 138 9.91 4.58 12.45
N PHE A 139 9.45 3.36 12.75
CA PHE A 139 9.96 2.14 12.14
C PHE A 139 9.68 2.09 10.63
N VAL A 140 8.45 2.42 10.22
CA VAL A 140 8.09 2.51 8.78
C VAL A 140 8.95 3.54 8.07
N ARG A 141 9.14 4.69 8.71
CA ARG A 141 9.96 5.77 8.16
C ARG A 141 11.40 5.30 7.94
N GLU A 142 12.04 4.70 8.93
CA GLU A 142 13.41 4.21 8.84
C GLU A 142 13.57 3.18 7.70
N GLU A 143 12.64 2.23 7.55
CA GLU A 143 12.70 1.23 6.48
C GLU A 143 12.54 1.84 5.08
N VAL A 144 11.66 2.81 4.92
CA VAL A 144 11.42 3.46 3.62
C VAL A 144 12.58 4.39 3.26
N GLU A 145 13.09 5.16 4.23
CA GLU A 145 14.26 6.02 4.03
C GLU A 145 15.53 5.20 3.72
N ALA A 146 15.68 4.00 4.30
CA ALA A 146 16.78 3.08 3.96
C ALA A 146 16.78 2.61 2.50
N ALA A 147 15.64 2.68 1.81
CA ALA A 147 15.55 2.40 0.37
C ALA A 147 15.90 3.61 -0.52
N GLY A 148 16.20 4.77 0.07
CA GLY A 148 16.61 6.00 -0.62
C GLY A 148 15.53 7.07 -0.76
N PHE A 149 14.36 6.85 -0.19
CA PHE A 149 13.29 7.86 -0.13
C PHE A 149 13.56 8.92 0.93
N VAL A 150 12.88 10.05 0.78
CA VAL A 150 12.87 11.14 1.80
C VAL A 150 11.43 11.35 2.23
N LEU A 151 11.16 11.38 3.54
CA LEU A 151 9.86 11.76 4.05
C LEU A 151 9.60 13.24 3.71
N ASP A 152 8.53 13.49 2.98
CA ASP A 152 8.14 14.81 2.51
C ASP A 152 6.98 15.41 3.31
N ALA A 153 6.01 14.57 3.68
CA ALA A 153 4.85 15.01 4.45
C ALA A 153 4.24 13.89 5.30
N GLU A 154 3.66 14.30 6.42
CA GLU A 154 2.79 13.48 7.28
C GLU A 154 1.41 14.14 7.36
N SER A 155 0.36 13.32 7.40
CA SER A 155 -1.01 13.81 7.60
C SER A 155 -1.61 13.21 8.86
N THR A 156 -2.27 14.05 9.63
CA THR A 156 -2.99 13.67 10.86
C THR A 156 -4.48 13.47 10.62
N VAL A 157 -4.95 13.52 9.38
CA VAL A 157 -6.39 13.45 9.02
C VAL A 157 -7.04 12.12 9.42
N LEU A 158 -6.24 11.06 9.59
CA LEU A 158 -6.71 9.72 9.98
C LEU A 158 -6.33 9.33 11.41
N VAL A 159 -5.79 10.28 12.19
CA VAL A 159 -5.43 10.04 13.60
C VAL A 159 -6.70 9.88 14.41
N ASN A 160 -6.78 8.80 15.18
CA ASN A 160 -7.83 8.55 16.15
C ASN A 160 -7.21 8.36 17.54
N ASN A 161 -7.23 9.42 18.35
CA ASN A 161 -6.69 9.41 19.71
C ASN A 161 -7.49 8.52 20.71
N ASP A 162 -8.69 8.10 20.33
CA ASP A 162 -9.54 7.23 21.15
C ASP A 162 -9.21 5.74 20.92
N ASP A 163 -8.39 5.41 19.91
CA ASP A 163 -7.92 4.04 19.70
C ASP A 163 -6.85 3.68 20.75
N PRO A 164 -7.12 2.68 21.62
CA PRO A 164 -6.18 2.32 22.69
C PRO A 164 -4.92 1.58 22.21
N HIS A 165 -4.79 1.29 20.92
CA HIS A 165 -3.70 0.51 20.31
C HIS A 165 -3.49 -0.91 20.92
N SER A 166 -4.43 -1.40 21.71
CA SER A 166 -4.37 -2.71 22.37
C SER A 166 -5.41 -3.71 21.86
N ILE A 167 -6.35 -3.23 21.02
CA ILE A 167 -7.42 -4.04 20.44
C ILE A 167 -7.05 -4.36 18.98
N LYS A 168 -7.30 -5.59 18.54
CA LYS A 168 -7.01 -6.01 17.16
C LYS A 168 -7.82 -5.20 16.14
N VAL A 169 -7.22 -4.88 15.00
CA VAL A 169 -7.84 -4.04 13.96
C VAL A 169 -9.14 -4.58 13.38
N PHE A 170 -9.38 -5.90 13.47
CA PHE A 170 -10.61 -6.55 13.02
C PHE A 170 -11.65 -6.76 14.14
N ASP A 171 -11.35 -6.34 15.36
CA ASP A 171 -12.30 -6.41 16.46
C ASP A 171 -13.49 -5.48 16.17
N PRO A 172 -14.75 -5.92 16.36
CA PRO A 172 -15.92 -5.08 16.14
C PRO A 172 -15.90 -3.72 16.86
N ALA A 173 -15.18 -3.63 17.99
CA ALA A 173 -15.06 -2.40 18.75
C ALA A 173 -14.14 -1.35 18.12
N THR A 174 -13.28 -1.74 17.18
CA THR A 174 -12.29 -0.84 16.55
C THR A 174 -12.30 -0.90 15.04
N LYS A 175 -13.03 -1.85 14.44
CA LYS A 175 -13.06 -2.02 12.99
C LYS A 175 -13.60 -0.77 12.28
N GLY A 176 -12.76 -0.16 11.46
CA GLY A 176 -13.05 1.10 10.77
C GLY A 176 -12.62 2.36 11.53
N GLU A 177 -12.46 2.27 12.86
CA GLU A 177 -12.15 3.37 13.79
C GLU A 177 -10.71 3.34 14.32
N THR A 178 -9.85 2.50 13.76
CA THR A 178 -8.45 2.41 14.19
C THR A 178 -7.70 3.70 13.91
N ASP A 179 -6.76 4.04 14.79
CA ASP A 179 -5.77 5.07 14.52
C ASP A 179 -4.91 4.68 13.30
N ARG A 180 -4.64 5.65 12.42
CA ARG A 180 -3.87 5.43 11.19
C ARG A 180 -2.91 6.58 10.95
N PHE A 181 -1.74 6.24 10.45
CA PHE A 181 -0.80 7.21 9.91
C PHE A 181 -0.95 7.33 8.39
N ALA A 182 -0.58 8.46 7.85
CA ALA A 182 -0.48 8.70 6.41
C ALA A 182 0.81 9.45 6.11
N PHE A 183 1.72 8.81 5.37
CA PHE A 183 3.02 9.34 4.98
C PHE A 183 3.12 9.52 3.49
N ARG A 184 3.75 10.62 3.06
CA ARG A 184 4.22 10.80 1.71
C ARG A 184 5.75 10.87 1.71
N PHE A 185 6.35 9.91 1.03
CA PHE A 185 7.77 9.92 0.73
C PHE A 185 7.99 10.33 -0.72
N VAL A 186 9.12 10.95 -1.01
CA VAL A 186 9.51 11.36 -2.35
C VAL A 186 10.82 10.67 -2.72
N LYS A 187 10.90 10.22 -3.97
CA LYS A 187 12.15 9.76 -4.56
C LYS A 187 12.94 11.00 -5.02
N PRO A 188 14.13 11.27 -4.48
CA PRO A 188 14.97 12.39 -4.91
C PRO A 188 15.32 12.36 -6.39
#